data_ac5ff721ae9e2d83918ef3de8cd86ec0
#
_entry.id   ac5ff721ae9e2d83918ef3de8cd86ec0
#
_cell.length_a   1.000
_cell.length_b   1.000
_cell.length_c   1.000
_cell.angle_alpha   90.00
_cell.angle_beta   90.00
_cell.angle_gamma   90.00
#
_symmetry.space_group_name_H-M   'P 1'
#
loop_
_entity.id
_entity.type
_entity.pdbx_description
1 polymer ?
#
loop_
_entity_poly.entity_id
_entity_poly.type
_entity_poly.pdbx_seq_one_letter_code
_entity_poly.pdbx_strand_id
1 'polypeptide(L)'
;MKIYKVGGAVRDSLMGVKSSDNDWVVVGSSPEEMVSNGFKPIGKDFPVFLHPETNEEYALARTEKKTGTGYGGFTFYYGKDVTLEEDLSRRDFTINAIAQDDAGVIIDPFNGQDDIKNKLFRHVSDAFFEDPLRAIRLARFFSYDHLKDFDIDASTIECIEKIVSSREIADISSDRIWSETERALSNSNPSKYFEKIISLNLLDPYFSKLTKSSCDSHNDKILRWAELQINNNFELGSELPLPNDFKNIVEVCKSVLELNKDINQDDLILLIDKINFVRNFDLINELISLPHFNDNKDFVSQLANKIKTTDFSYLSNVSKENI
;
A
#
# COMPACT_ATOMS: atom_id res chain seq x y z
N MET A 1 -22.58 -14.17 -21.95
CA MET A 1 -21.64 -13.27 -21.26
C MET A 1 -22.46 -12.20 -20.54
N LYS A 2 -22.27 -12.05 -19.24
CA LYS A 2 -22.83 -10.97 -18.43
C LYS A 2 -21.68 -10.25 -17.73
N ILE A 3 -21.78 -8.94 -17.61
CA ILE A 3 -20.71 -8.08 -17.08
C ILE A 3 -21.26 -7.37 -15.85
N TYR A 4 -20.44 -7.32 -14.80
CA TYR A 4 -20.80 -6.68 -13.54
C TYR A 4 -19.64 -5.80 -13.05
N LYS A 5 -19.95 -4.58 -12.62
CA LYS A 5 -19.02 -3.80 -11.81
C LYS A 5 -18.95 -4.42 -10.42
N VAL A 6 -17.77 -4.49 -9.80
CA VAL A 6 -17.61 -5.20 -8.52
C VAL A 6 -16.64 -4.50 -7.57
N GLY A 7 -16.65 -4.93 -6.33
CA GLY A 7 -15.58 -4.61 -5.36
C GLY A 7 -15.61 -3.17 -4.88
N GLY A 8 -14.40 -2.61 -4.71
CA GLY A 8 -14.20 -1.27 -4.16
C GLY A 8 -14.97 -0.18 -4.87
N ALA A 9 -15.09 -0.27 -6.20
CA ALA A 9 -15.82 0.73 -7.00
C ALA A 9 -17.33 0.77 -6.67
N VAL A 10 -17.93 -0.40 -6.43
CA VAL A 10 -19.36 -0.46 -6.03
C VAL A 10 -19.53 0.02 -4.59
N ARG A 11 -18.67 -0.45 -3.66
CA ARG A 11 -18.66 0.04 -2.27
C ARG A 11 -18.55 1.56 -2.21
N ASP A 12 -17.56 2.14 -2.87
CA ASP A 12 -17.29 3.57 -2.84
C ASP A 12 -18.46 4.36 -3.43
N SER A 13 -19.06 3.88 -4.51
CA SER A 13 -20.28 4.45 -5.09
C SER A 13 -21.46 4.44 -4.10
N LEU A 14 -21.67 3.32 -3.38
CA LEU A 14 -22.71 3.21 -2.36
C LEU A 14 -22.49 4.15 -1.17
N MET A 15 -21.23 4.47 -0.88
CA MET A 15 -20.83 5.42 0.16
C MET A 15 -20.81 6.89 -0.35
N GLY A 16 -21.12 7.14 -1.62
CA GLY A 16 -21.07 8.49 -2.22
C GLY A 16 -19.64 8.99 -2.45
N VAL A 17 -18.66 8.09 -2.46
CA VAL A 17 -17.25 8.39 -2.73
C VAL A 17 -16.96 8.11 -4.21
N LYS A 18 -16.25 9.04 -4.87
CA LYS A 18 -15.84 8.84 -6.26
C LYS A 18 -14.68 7.84 -6.31
N SER A 19 -14.89 6.71 -6.98
CA SER A 19 -13.82 5.76 -7.29
C SER A 19 -12.99 6.23 -8.48
N SER A 20 -11.69 6.01 -8.46
CA SER A 20 -10.78 6.25 -9.60
C SER A 20 -10.77 5.07 -10.57
N ASP A 21 -10.94 3.86 -10.07
CA ASP A 21 -10.77 2.63 -10.83
C ASP A 21 -12.05 1.78 -10.76
N ASN A 22 -12.41 1.18 -11.88
CA ASN A 22 -13.51 0.23 -11.97
C ASN A 22 -12.96 -1.17 -12.20
N ASP A 23 -13.39 -2.11 -11.37
CA ASP A 23 -13.15 -3.53 -11.55
C ASP A 23 -14.40 -4.18 -12.13
N TRP A 24 -14.23 -5.02 -13.17
CA TRP A 24 -15.31 -5.71 -13.84
C TRP A 24 -15.14 -7.22 -13.75
N VAL A 25 -16.24 -7.91 -13.49
CA VAL A 25 -16.31 -9.39 -13.57
C VAL A 25 -17.21 -9.81 -14.72
N VAL A 26 -16.71 -10.77 -15.48
CA VAL A 26 -17.42 -11.36 -16.63
C VAL A 26 -17.84 -12.78 -16.29
N VAL A 27 -19.13 -13.04 -16.31
CA VAL A 27 -19.76 -14.34 -16.04
C VAL A 27 -20.24 -14.99 -17.32
N GLY A 28 -20.05 -16.29 -17.48
CA GLY A 28 -20.57 -17.08 -18.61
C GLY A 28 -19.80 -16.83 -19.90
N SER A 29 -18.50 -16.58 -19.82
CA SER A 29 -17.59 -16.41 -20.95
C SER A 29 -16.32 -17.25 -20.81
N SER A 30 -15.52 -17.31 -21.86
CA SER A 30 -14.21 -17.97 -21.87
C SER A 30 -13.11 -17.02 -22.37
N PRO A 31 -11.83 -17.33 -22.12
CA PRO A 31 -10.72 -16.52 -22.62
C PRO A 31 -10.78 -16.29 -24.15
N GLU A 32 -11.17 -17.33 -24.91
CA GLU A 32 -11.29 -17.27 -26.35
C GLU A 32 -12.42 -16.32 -26.78
N GLU A 33 -13.54 -16.36 -26.05
CA GLU A 33 -14.66 -15.45 -26.32
C GLU A 33 -14.32 -14.00 -25.97
N MET A 34 -13.57 -13.77 -24.89
CA MET A 34 -13.08 -12.43 -24.55
C MET A 34 -12.19 -11.87 -25.66
N VAL A 35 -11.23 -12.66 -26.13
CA VAL A 35 -10.35 -12.25 -27.24
C VAL A 35 -11.14 -12.02 -28.52
N SER A 36 -12.12 -12.86 -28.86
CA SER A 36 -12.95 -12.70 -30.06
C SER A 36 -13.81 -11.44 -30.02
N ASN A 37 -14.16 -10.96 -28.83
CA ASN A 37 -14.84 -9.68 -28.59
C ASN A 37 -13.89 -8.48 -28.51
N GLY A 38 -12.60 -8.65 -28.82
CA GLY A 38 -11.61 -7.57 -28.90
C GLY A 38 -10.92 -7.23 -27.58
N PHE A 39 -11.18 -7.94 -26.49
CA PHE A 39 -10.47 -7.75 -25.22
C PHE A 39 -9.03 -8.25 -25.32
N LYS A 40 -8.10 -7.55 -24.68
CA LYS A 40 -6.65 -7.86 -24.71
C LYS A 40 -6.24 -8.57 -23.42
N PRO A 41 -5.74 -9.81 -23.44
CA PRO A 41 -5.29 -10.51 -22.24
C PRO A 41 -4.03 -9.86 -21.66
N ILE A 42 -3.99 -9.68 -20.32
CA ILE A 42 -2.86 -9.10 -19.58
C ILE A 42 -2.37 -9.99 -18.43
N GLY A 43 -3.22 -10.88 -17.91
CA GLY A 43 -2.85 -11.80 -16.84
C GLY A 43 -2.12 -13.04 -17.35
N LYS A 44 -1.08 -13.47 -16.63
CA LYS A 44 -0.36 -14.72 -16.91
C LYS A 44 -0.96 -15.93 -16.18
N ASP A 45 -1.36 -15.72 -14.92
CA ASP A 45 -1.79 -16.80 -14.03
C ASP A 45 -3.32 -16.96 -13.97
N PHE A 46 -4.05 -15.90 -14.27
CA PHE A 46 -5.52 -15.89 -14.37
C PHE A 46 -6.01 -14.90 -15.42
N PRO A 47 -7.17 -15.16 -16.05
CA PRO A 47 -7.62 -14.39 -17.21
C PRO A 47 -8.17 -13.03 -16.81
N VAL A 48 -7.32 -12.01 -16.86
CA VAL A 48 -7.66 -10.59 -16.86
C VAL A 48 -7.42 -10.01 -18.23
N PHE A 49 -8.33 -9.13 -18.64
CA PHE A 49 -8.34 -8.54 -19.98
C PHE A 49 -8.55 -7.04 -19.88
N LEU A 50 -7.95 -6.29 -20.80
CA LEU A 50 -8.25 -4.87 -20.99
C LEU A 50 -9.39 -4.70 -21.99
N HIS A 51 -10.32 -3.83 -21.65
CA HIS A 51 -11.38 -3.43 -22.59
C HIS A 51 -10.78 -2.67 -23.77
N PRO A 52 -11.21 -2.95 -25.03
CA PRO A 52 -10.55 -2.40 -26.21
C PRO A 52 -10.60 -0.87 -26.34
N GLU A 53 -11.61 -0.22 -25.74
CA GLU A 53 -11.82 1.23 -25.83
C GLU A 53 -11.43 1.96 -24.54
N THR A 54 -11.82 1.42 -23.35
CA THR A 54 -11.64 2.11 -22.08
C THR A 54 -10.33 1.75 -21.36
N ASN A 55 -9.69 0.64 -21.76
CA ASN A 55 -8.53 0.02 -21.06
C ASN A 55 -8.81 -0.34 -19.59
N GLU A 56 -10.07 -0.40 -19.16
CA GLU A 56 -10.44 -0.91 -17.85
C GLU A 56 -10.23 -2.42 -17.76
N GLU A 57 -9.98 -2.92 -16.55
CA GLU A 57 -9.70 -4.34 -16.30
C GLU A 57 -10.97 -5.17 -16.15
N TYR A 58 -11.04 -6.25 -16.92
CA TYR A 58 -12.14 -7.22 -16.91
C TYR A 58 -11.59 -8.60 -16.57
N ALA A 59 -12.03 -9.18 -15.46
CA ALA A 59 -11.65 -10.52 -15.04
C ALA A 59 -12.78 -11.51 -15.30
N LEU A 60 -12.48 -12.73 -15.78
CA LEU A 60 -13.46 -13.79 -15.79
C LEU A 60 -13.80 -14.19 -14.35
N ALA A 61 -15.09 -14.46 -14.11
CA ALA A 61 -15.55 -15.03 -12.85
C ALA A 61 -14.79 -16.33 -12.58
N ARG A 62 -14.32 -16.50 -11.34
CA ARG A 62 -13.48 -17.64 -10.97
C ARG A 62 -13.75 -18.11 -9.55
N THR A 63 -13.45 -19.37 -9.32
CA THR A 63 -13.25 -19.93 -7.99
C THR A 63 -11.76 -20.12 -7.73
N GLU A 64 -11.38 -20.11 -6.47
CA GLU A 64 -10.01 -20.31 -6.01
C GLU A 64 -9.99 -21.50 -5.04
N LYS A 65 -8.98 -22.35 -5.16
CA LYS A 65 -8.78 -23.45 -4.23
C LYS A 65 -7.32 -23.48 -3.78
N LYS A 66 -7.10 -23.41 -2.48
CA LYS A 66 -5.76 -23.56 -1.90
C LYS A 66 -5.29 -25.00 -2.10
N THR A 67 -4.18 -25.19 -2.79
CA THR A 67 -3.55 -26.50 -3.07
C THR A 67 -2.13 -26.59 -2.51
N GLY A 68 -1.61 -25.49 -1.89
CA GLY A 68 -0.26 -25.42 -1.32
C GLY A 68 -0.09 -24.19 -0.46
N THR A 69 1.14 -23.89 -0.05
CA THR A 69 1.51 -22.68 0.71
C THR A 69 1.91 -21.53 -0.20
N GLY A 70 1.68 -20.29 0.25
CA GLY A 70 2.05 -19.06 -0.47
C GLY A 70 1.21 -18.77 -1.72
N TYR A 71 1.61 -17.76 -2.48
CA TYR A 71 0.87 -17.28 -3.67
C TYR A 71 0.74 -18.33 -4.78
N GLY A 72 1.75 -19.17 -4.99
CA GLY A 72 1.72 -20.28 -5.97
C GLY A 72 0.88 -21.49 -5.52
N GLY A 73 0.34 -21.46 -4.30
CA GLY A 73 -0.49 -22.53 -3.72
C GLY A 73 -1.97 -22.46 -4.07
N PHE A 74 -2.38 -21.62 -5.03
CA PHE A 74 -3.78 -21.52 -5.47
C PHE A 74 -3.95 -22.11 -6.87
N THR A 75 -5.03 -22.88 -7.03
CA THR A 75 -5.54 -23.29 -8.35
C THR A 75 -6.78 -22.48 -8.64
N PHE A 76 -6.81 -21.86 -9.81
CA PHE A 76 -7.93 -21.05 -10.28
C PHE A 76 -8.76 -21.85 -11.28
N TYR A 77 -10.08 -21.82 -11.11
CA TYR A 77 -11.03 -22.35 -12.08
C TYR A 77 -11.93 -21.22 -12.60
N TYR A 78 -11.96 -21.02 -13.91
CA TYR A 78 -12.72 -19.97 -14.59
C TYR A 78 -13.52 -20.53 -15.77
N GLY A 79 -14.44 -21.45 -15.47
CA GLY A 79 -15.37 -22.01 -16.44
C GLY A 79 -16.57 -21.10 -16.68
N LYS A 80 -17.29 -21.33 -17.78
CA LYS A 80 -18.55 -20.61 -18.08
C LYS A 80 -19.68 -20.90 -17.06
N ASP A 81 -19.54 -21.92 -16.30
CA ASP A 81 -20.42 -22.39 -15.22
C ASP A 81 -20.19 -21.65 -13.90
N VAL A 82 -19.06 -20.93 -13.73
CA VAL A 82 -18.80 -20.15 -12.52
C VAL A 82 -19.80 -19.01 -12.43
N THR A 83 -20.51 -18.97 -11.32
CA THR A 83 -21.53 -17.97 -11.02
C THR A 83 -20.92 -16.68 -10.46
N LEU A 84 -21.69 -15.59 -10.49
CA LEU A 84 -21.30 -14.33 -9.85
C LEU A 84 -21.12 -14.51 -8.33
N GLU A 85 -22.02 -15.26 -7.69
CA GLU A 85 -21.98 -15.50 -6.25
C GLU A 85 -20.72 -16.26 -5.82
N GLU A 86 -20.30 -17.26 -6.60
CA GLU A 86 -19.05 -17.97 -6.35
C GLU A 86 -17.83 -17.05 -6.47
N ASP A 87 -17.77 -16.14 -7.45
CA ASP A 87 -16.70 -15.15 -7.54
C ASP A 87 -16.72 -14.17 -6.38
N LEU A 88 -17.88 -13.71 -5.95
CA LEU A 88 -18.03 -12.81 -4.81
C LEU A 88 -17.66 -13.50 -3.49
N SER A 89 -17.97 -14.80 -3.33
CA SER A 89 -17.73 -15.57 -2.09
C SER A 89 -16.25 -15.70 -1.73
N ARG A 90 -15.33 -15.67 -2.72
CA ARG A 90 -13.89 -15.76 -2.51
C ARG A 90 -13.23 -14.42 -2.14
N ARG A 91 -13.98 -13.30 -2.15
CA ARG A 91 -13.44 -11.96 -1.85
C ARG A 91 -13.12 -11.82 -0.36
N ASP A 92 -12.39 -10.75 -0.03
CA ASP A 92 -11.93 -10.49 1.33
C ASP A 92 -13.06 -10.10 2.29
N PHE A 93 -13.82 -9.03 1.99
CA PHE A 93 -14.85 -8.48 2.87
C PHE A 93 -16.20 -8.36 2.17
N THR A 94 -17.28 -8.50 2.93
CA THR A 94 -18.66 -8.34 2.46
C THR A 94 -18.87 -7.02 1.71
N ILE A 95 -18.31 -5.93 2.22
CA ILE A 95 -18.38 -4.61 1.59
C ILE A 95 -17.66 -4.53 0.22
N ASN A 96 -16.79 -5.48 -0.10
CA ASN A 96 -16.11 -5.63 -1.38
C ASN A 96 -16.70 -6.77 -2.23
N ALA A 97 -17.67 -7.52 -1.69
CA ALA A 97 -18.36 -8.64 -2.35
C ALA A 97 -19.73 -8.22 -2.86
N ILE A 98 -19.85 -7.00 -3.33
CA ILE A 98 -21.03 -6.40 -3.93
C ILE A 98 -20.79 -6.21 -5.42
N ALA A 99 -21.82 -6.48 -6.23
CA ALA A 99 -21.77 -6.25 -7.66
C ALA A 99 -22.89 -5.31 -8.11
N GLN A 100 -22.72 -4.70 -9.28
CA GLN A 100 -23.72 -3.88 -9.95
C GLN A 100 -23.78 -4.30 -11.42
N ASP A 101 -24.99 -4.55 -11.92
CA ASP A 101 -25.20 -4.85 -13.33
C ASP A 101 -25.26 -3.57 -14.20
N ASP A 102 -25.42 -3.75 -15.52
CA ASP A 102 -25.51 -2.68 -16.50
C ASP A 102 -26.79 -1.81 -16.37
N ALA A 103 -27.83 -2.35 -15.75
CA ALA A 103 -29.06 -1.62 -15.42
C ALA A 103 -28.95 -0.84 -14.09
N GLY A 104 -27.81 -0.95 -13.38
CA GLY A 104 -27.57 -0.31 -12.09
C GLY A 104 -28.13 -1.09 -10.90
N VAL A 105 -28.63 -2.32 -11.09
CA VAL A 105 -29.15 -3.15 -10.00
C VAL A 105 -28.01 -3.69 -9.16
N ILE A 106 -28.13 -3.51 -7.84
CA ILE A 106 -27.15 -4.03 -6.87
C ILE A 106 -27.43 -5.49 -6.57
N ILE A 107 -26.39 -6.30 -6.62
CA ILE A 107 -26.38 -7.73 -6.29
C ILE A 107 -25.46 -7.91 -5.11
N ASP A 108 -26.04 -8.27 -3.96
CA ASP A 108 -25.35 -8.30 -2.66
C ASP A 108 -25.71 -9.58 -1.89
N PRO A 109 -25.16 -10.73 -2.26
CA PRO A 109 -25.49 -12.00 -1.64
C PRO A 109 -24.96 -12.14 -0.20
N PHE A 110 -24.04 -11.27 0.23
CA PHE A 110 -23.36 -11.36 1.52
C PHE A 110 -23.68 -10.20 2.47
N ASN A 111 -24.74 -9.41 2.18
CA ASN A 111 -25.21 -8.29 3.00
C ASN A 111 -24.15 -7.19 3.23
N GLY A 112 -23.30 -6.95 2.23
CA GLY A 112 -22.25 -5.93 2.31
C GLY A 112 -22.81 -4.51 2.43
N GLN A 113 -24.01 -4.22 1.89
CA GLN A 113 -24.68 -2.92 2.06
C GLN A 113 -25.05 -2.66 3.53
N ASP A 114 -25.48 -3.67 4.27
CA ASP A 114 -25.75 -3.53 5.70
C ASP A 114 -24.46 -3.33 6.49
N ASP A 115 -23.37 -4.03 6.12
CA ASP A 115 -22.07 -3.83 6.75
C ASP A 115 -21.47 -2.44 6.42
N ILE A 116 -21.69 -1.89 5.21
CA ILE A 116 -21.34 -0.49 4.89
C ILE A 116 -22.11 0.47 5.80
N LYS A 117 -23.41 0.30 5.94
CA LYS A 117 -24.28 1.14 6.77
C LYS A 117 -23.89 1.09 8.26
N ASN A 118 -23.50 -0.08 8.74
CA ASN A 118 -23.06 -0.31 10.11
C ASN A 118 -21.57 -0.02 10.32
N LYS A 119 -20.85 0.39 9.27
CA LYS A 119 -19.40 0.62 9.29
C LYS A 119 -18.63 -0.58 9.81
N LEU A 120 -18.82 -1.74 9.21
CA LEU A 120 -18.27 -3.00 9.72
C LEU A 120 -17.45 -3.71 8.63
N PHE A 121 -16.24 -4.11 8.97
CA PHE A 121 -15.45 -5.06 8.20
C PHE A 121 -15.78 -6.48 8.64
N ARG A 122 -16.50 -7.20 7.80
CA ARG A 122 -16.80 -8.62 7.95
C ARG A 122 -16.18 -9.39 6.79
N HIS A 123 -15.48 -10.48 7.07
CA HIS A 123 -15.00 -11.39 6.01
C HIS A 123 -16.19 -12.11 5.35
N VAL A 124 -16.03 -12.47 4.07
CA VAL A 124 -17.14 -13.06 3.29
C VAL A 124 -17.36 -14.54 3.67
N SER A 125 -16.29 -15.31 3.77
CA SER A 125 -16.32 -16.77 3.95
C SER A 125 -15.00 -17.28 4.54
N ASP A 126 -14.94 -18.58 4.82
CA ASP A 126 -13.71 -19.26 5.28
C ASP A 126 -12.53 -19.11 4.30
N ALA A 127 -12.80 -18.80 3.03
CA ALA A 127 -11.76 -18.45 2.06
C ALA A 127 -10.88 -17.25 2.50
N PHE A 128 -11.34 -16.44 3.44
CA PHE A 128 -10.53 -15.38 4.04
C PHE A 128 -9.25 -15.93 4.69
N PHE A 129 -9.34 -17.05 5.36
CA PHE A 129 -8.22 -17.71 6.03
C PHE A 129 -7.18 -18.29 5.04
N GLU A 130 -7.59 -18.55 3.80
CA GLU A 130 -6.70 -19.16 2.81
C GLU A 130 -5.60 -18.20 2.31
N ASP A 131 -5.82 -16.88 2.32
CA ASP A 131 -4.80 -15.87 1.97
C ASP A 131 -4.52 -14.93 3.15
N PRO A 132 -3.45 -15.18 3.93
CA PRO A 132 -3.09 -14.35 5.09
C PRO A 132 -2.87 -12.86 4.77
N LEU A 133 -2.57 -12.51 3.51
CA LEU A 133 -2.46 -11.11 3.08
C LEU A 133 -3.75 -10.31 3.31
N ARG A 134 -4.90 -10.97 3.37
CA ARG A 134 -6.19 -10.31 3.62
C ARG A 134 -6.24 -9.60 4.98
N ALA A 135 -5.50 -10.10 5.99
CA ALA A 135 -5.34 -9.41 7.27
C ALA A 135 -4.54 -8.09 7.12
N ILE A 136 -3.48 -8.09 6.31
CA ILE A 136 -2.71 -6.88 5.98
C ILE A 136 -3.55 -5.90 5.15
N ARG A 137 -4.35 -6.42 4.19
CA ARG A 137 -5.30 -5.63 3.40
C ARG A 137 -6.36 -4.96 4.29
N LEU A 138 -6.87 -5.68 5.32
CA LEU A 138 -7.76 -5.07 6.32
C LEU A 138 -7.11 -3.86 6.97
N ALA A 139 -5.89 -4.00 7.47
CA ALA A 139 -5.17 -2.86 8.05
C ALA A 139 -5.08 -1.68 7.07
N ARG A 140 -4.79 -1.94 5.78
CA ARG A 140 -4.73 -0.91 4.74
C ARG A 140 -6.08 -0.21 4.51
N PHE A 141 -7.20 -0.92 4.61
CA PHE A 141 -8.50 -0.28 4.43
C PHE A 141 -8.77 0.83 5.47
N PHE A 142 -8.22 0.73 6.66
CA PHE A 142 -8.31 1.81 7.64
C PHE A 142 -7.52 3.08 7.26
N SER A 143 -6.62 3.01 6.29
CA SER A 143 -5.91 4.20 5.78
C SER A 143 -6.75 5.06 4.84
N TYR A 144 -7.88 4.57 4.32
CA TYR A 144 -8.84 5.35 3.53
C TYR A 144 -9.70 6.23 4.43
N ASP A 145 -9.94 7.49 4.03
CA ASP A 145 -10.70 8.45 4.84
C ASP A 145 -12.13 7.98 5.14
N HIS A 146 -12.80 7.41 4.15
CA HIS A 146 -14.19 6.93 4.28
C HIS A 146 -14.32 5.59 5.01
N LEU A 147 -13.24 4.89 5.29
CA LEU A 147 -13.22 3.58 5.97
C LEU A 147 -12.52 3.61 7.34
N LYS A 148 -11.86 4.71 7.70
CA LYS A 148 -11.02 4.81 8.91
C LYS A 148 -11.74 4.56 10.23
N ASP A 149 -13.07 4.83 10.24
CA ASP A 149 -13.93 4.74 11.42
C ASP A 149 -14.80 3.47 11.41
N PHE A 150 -14.45 2.49 10.60
CA PHE A 150 -15.10 1.19 10.61
C PHE A 150 -14.62 0.35 11.78
N ASP A 151 -15.51 -0.49 12.30
CA ASP A 151 -15.18 -1.55 13.25
C ASP A 151 -14.89 -2.87 12.53
N ILE A 152 -14.32 -3.82 13.25
CA ILE A 152 -14.05 -5.17 12.74
C ILE A 152 -15.03 -6.13 13.42
N ASP A 153 -15.74 -6.94 12.63
CA ASP A 153 -16.64 -7.97 13.15
C ASP A 153 -15.87 -9.00 14.01
N ALA A 154 -16.47 -9.43 15.10
CA ALA A 154 -15.85 -10.36 16.05
C ALA A 154 -15.36 -11.65 15.36
N SER A 155 -16.13 -12.22 14.44
CA SER A 155 -15.73 -13.41 13.71
C SER A 155 -14.52 -13.16 12.81
N THR A 156 -14.37 -11.95 12.28
CA THR A 156 -13.21 -11.55 11.49
C THR A 156 -11.96 -11.40 12.36
N ILE A 157 -12.12 -10.86 13.58
CA ILE A 157 -11.02 -10.81 14.57
C ILE A 157 -10.54 -12.23 14.89
N GLU A 158 -11.45 -13.15 15.20
CA GLU A 158 -11.11 -14.55 15.47
C GLU A 158 -10.36 -15.21 14.29
N CYS A 159 -10.75 -14.88 13.06
CA CYS A 159 -10.09 -15.37 11.86
C CYS A 159 -8.65 -14.81 11.74
N ILE A 160 -8.46 -13.53 12.03
CA ILE A 160 -7.13 -12.90 12.05
C ILE A 160 -6.24 -13.48 13.15
N GLU A 161 -6.77 -13.72 14.34
CA GLU A 161 -6.04 -14.37 15.43
C GLU A 161 -5.55 -15.78 15.05
N LYS A 162 -6.35 -16.53 14.30
CA LYS A 162 -5.93 -17.84 13.74
C LYS A 162 -4.81 -17.66 12.70
N ILE A 163 -4.90 -16.66 11.80
CA ILE A 163 -3.84 -16.34 10.83
C ILE A 163 -2.53 -16.00 11.55
N VAL A 164 -2.58 -15.16 12.58
CA VAL A 164 -1.39 -14.80 13.38
C VAL A 164 -0.81 -16.05 14.07
N SER A 165 -1.67 -16.87 14.67
CA SER A 165 -1.25 -18.07 15.39
C SER A 165 -0.64 -19.14 14.47
N SER A 166 -1.10 -19.24 13.22
CA SER A 166 -0.57 -20.18 12.23
C SER A 166 0.83 -19.79 11.72
N ARG A 167 1.23 -18.51 11.90
CA ARG A 167 2.46 -17.91 11.37
C ARG A 167 2.54 -17.87 9.82
N GLU A 168 1.45 -18.09 9.12
CA GLU A 168 1.42 -18.09 7.65
C GLU A 168 1.69 -16.69 7.05
N ILE A 169 1.66 -15.62 7.85
CA ILE A 169 2.08 -14.27 7.42
C ILE A 169 3.53 -14.30 6.91
N ALA A 170 4.39 -15.12 7.50
CA ALA A 170 5.78 -15.26 7.08
C ALA A 170 5.95 -15.89 5.68
N ASP A 171 4.93 -16.59 5.19
CA ASP A 171 4.94 -17.21 3.85
C ASP A 171 4.48 -16.24 2.74
N ILE A 172 4.00 -15.05 3.11
CA ILE A 172 3.64 -14.00 2.14
C ILE A 172 4.94 -13.41 1.57
N SER A 173 5.01 -13.22 0.26
CA SER A 173 6.17 -12.54 -0.31
C SER A 173 6.27 -11.10 0.16
N SER A 174 7.49 -10.65 0.45
CA SER A 174 7.75 -9.27 0.90
C SER A 174 7.28 -8.20 -0.09
N ASP A 175 7.26 -8.52 -1.41
CA ASP A 175 6.71 -7.63 -2.43
C ASP A 175 5.21 -7.37 -2.25
N ARG A 176 4.43 -8.40 -1.88
CA ARG A 176 2.99 -8.24 -1.61
C ARG A 176 2.75 -7.39 -0.37
N ILE A 177 3.53 -7.61 0.70
CA ILE A 177 3.48 -6.79 1.92
C ILE A 177 3.84 -5.34 1.60
N TRP A 178 4.93 -5.12 0.86
CA TRP A 178 5.35 -3.78 0.47
C TRP A 178 4.30 -3.07 -0.38
N SER A 179 3.69 -3.76 -1.33
CA SER A 179 2.62 -3.20 -2.17
C SER A 179 1.45 -2.68 -1.34
N GLU A 180 0.99 -3.42 -0.32
CA GLU A 180 -0.08 -2.97 0.58
C GLU A 180 0.38 -1.79 1.45
N THR A 181 1.63 -1.82 1.94
CA THR A 181 2.24 -0.76 2.75
C THR A 181 2.38 0.55 1.95
N GLU A 182 2.90 0.48 0.72
CA GLU A 182 3.08 1.65 -0.13
C GLU A 182 1.74 2.30 -0.51
N ARG A 183 0.71 1.47 -0.76
CA ARG A 183 -0.66 1.95 -0.96
C ARG A 183 -1.22 2.63 0.28
N ALA A 184 -0.97 2.07 1.48
CA ALA A 184 -1.38 2.68 2.74
C ALA A 184 -0.71 4.05 2.96
N LEU A 185 0.61 4.15 2.70
CA LEU A 185 1.36 5.40 2.76
C LEU A 185 0.84 6.46 1.77
N SER A 186 0.21 6.06 0.67
CA SER A 186 -0.36 6.94 -0.33
C SER A 186 -1.78 7.43 0.01
N ASN A 187 -2.46 6.82 0.99
CA ASN A 187 -3.82 7.16 1.39
C ASN A 187 -3.86 8.32 2.41
N SER A 188 -5.06 8.77 2.77
CA SER A 188 -5.25 9.96 3.63
C SER A 188 -4.82 9.76 5.07
N ASN A 189 -4.86 8.53 5.60
CA ASN A 189 -4.62 8.23 7.03
C ASN A 189 -3.64 7.05 7.19
N PRO A 190 -2.37 7.18 6.76
CA PRO A 190 -1.42 6.07 6.79
C PRO A 190 -1.13 5.56 8.21
N SER A 191 -1.15 6.41 9.23
CA SER A 191 -0.97 5.99 10.62
C SER A 191 -1.98 4.93 11.06
N LYS A 192 -3.20 4.95 10.52
CA LYS A 192 -4.24 3.94 10.82
C LYS A 192 -3.87 2.54 10.34
N TYR A 193 -3.15 2.44 9.22
CA TYR A 193 -2.60 1.16 8.77
C TYR A 193 -1.65 0.57 9.81
N PHE A 194 -0.67 1.36 10.25
CA PHE A 194 0.32 0.90 11.22
C PHE A 194 -0.29 0.67 12.61
N GLU A 195 -1.29 1.47 13.03
CA GLU A 195 -2.07 1.19 14.25
C GLU A 195 -2.72 -0.20 14.20
N LYS A 196 -3.31 -0.57 13.05
CA LYS A 196 -3.94 -1.88 12.87
C LYS A 196 -2.92 -3.01 12.78
N ILE A 197 -1.77 -2.81 12.14
CA ILE A 197 -0.66 -3.78 12.17
C ILE A 197 -0.25 -4.09 13.61
N ILE A 198 -0.13 -3.06 14.46
CA ILE A 198 0.21 -3.22 15.89
C ILE A 198 -0.94 -3.90 16.65
N SER A 199 -2.16 -3.36 16.57
CA SER A 199 -3.29 -3.78 17.40
C SER A 199 -3.81 -5.19 17.07
N LEU A 200 -3.65 -5.64 15.82
CA LEU A 200 -4.01 -6.99 15.35
C LEU A 200 -2.83 -7.97 15.43
N ASN A 201 -1.70 -7.55 16.00
CA ASN A 201 -0.48 -8.37 16.14
C ASN A 201 0.05 -8.93 14.78
N LEU A 202 -0.03 -8.12 13.71
CA LEU A 202 0.43 -8.46 12.35
C LEU A 202 1.90 -8.07 12.12
N LEU A 203 2.72 -8.07 13.19
CA LEU A 203 4.06 -7.49 13.20
C LEU A 203 5.10 -8.39 12.54
N ASP A 204 5.06 -9.68 12.80
CA ASP A 204 6.10 -10.60 12.36
C ASP A 204 5.82 -11.18 10.96
N PRO A 205 6.86 -11.34 10.13
CA PRO A 205 8.26 -10.90 10.37
C PRO A 205 8.57 -9.47 9.91
N TYR A 206 7.68 -8.82 9.17
CA TYR A 206 7.96 -7.62 8.36
C TYR A 206 8.01 -6.32 9.15
N PHE A 207 7.33 -6.27 10.29
CA PHE A 207 7.17 -5.07 11.11
C PHE A 207 7.56 -5.29 12.58
N SER A 208 8.42 -6.26 12.87
CA SER A 208 8.79 -6.67 14.24
C SER A 208 9.37 -5.52 15.10
N LYS A 209 9.90 -4.47 14.45
CA LYS A 209 10.43 -3.28 15.11
C LYS A 209 9.46 -2.09 15.16
N LEU A 210 8.25 -2.25 14.63
CA LEU A 210 7.24 -1.21 14.63
C LEU A 210 6.62 -1.07 16.03
N THR A 211 6.80 0.10 16.65
CA THR A 211 6.27 0.45 17.97
C THR A 211 5.37 1.68 17.94
N LYS A 212 5.60 2.57 16.98
CA LYS A 212 4.85 3.81 16.79
C LYS A 212 4.32 3.90 15.37
N SER A 213 3.06 4.25 15.23
CA SER A 213 2.34 4.29 13.95
C SER A 213 2.34 5.66 13.27
N SER A 214 2.68 6.74 13.99
CA SER A 214 2.52 8.12 13.52
C SER A 214 3.36 8.43 12.30
N CYS A 215 2.71 8.89 11.20
CA CYS A 215 3.35 9.29 9.94
C CYS A 215 2.44 10.18 9.07
N ASP A 216 1.57 10.99 9.68
CA ASP A 216 0.55 11.77 8.95
C ASP A 216 0.94 13.25 8.78
N SER A 217 2.16 13.67 9.15
CA SER A 217 2.55 15.09 9.12
C SER A 217 2.72 15.65 7.71
N HIS A 218 2.78 14.80 6.69
CA HIS A 218 2.91 15.20 5.30
C HIS A 218 2.02 14.37 4.37
N ASN A 219 1.81 14.84 3.12
CA ASN A 219 1.00 14.12 2.13
C ASN A 219 1.83 13.22 1.20
N ASP A 220 3.14 13.46 1.08
CA ASP A 220 4.01 12.64 0.27
C ASP A 220 4.35 11.33 0.98
N LYS A 221 4.23 10.20 0.28
CA LYS A 221 4.44 8.85 0.84
C LYS A 221 5.88 8.59 1.29
N ILE A 222 6.87 9.24 0.65
CA ILE A 222 8.29 9.07 0.99
C ILE A 222 8.60 9.81 2.29
N LEU A 223 8.04 11.03 2.47
CA LEU A 223 8.18 11.78 3.72
C LEU A 223 7.42 11.13 4.88
N ARG A 224 6.26 10.51 4.62
CA ARG A 224 5.54 9.69 5.60
C ARG A 224 6.37 8.49 6.06
N TRP A 225 7.06 7.84 5.13
CA TRP A 225 7.99 6.77 5.47
C TRP A 225 9.17 7.28 6.30
N ALA A 226 9.74 8.45 5.95
CA ALA A 226 10.79 9.08 6.76
C ALA A 226 10.32 9.38 8.19
N GLU A 227 9.12 9.95 8.35
CA GLU A 227 8.52 10.22 9.66
C GLU A 227 8.34 8.94 10.48
N LEU A 228 7.80 7.88 9.86
CA LEU A 228 7.65 6.58 10.50
C LEU A 228 9.00 6.00 10.95
N GLN A 229 10.03 6.13 10.12
CA GLN A 229 11.40 5.68 10.42
C GLN A 229 12.00 6.43 11.60
N ILE A 230 11.86 7.77 11.66
CA ILE A 230 12.31 8.58 12.81
C ILE A 230 11.63 8.07 14.09
N ASN A 231 10.30 7.89 14.03
CA ASN A 231 9.51 7.46 15.18
C ASN A 231 9.88 6.05 15.67
N ASN A 232 10.49 5.22 14.81
CA ASN A 232 10.90 3.85 15.11
C ASN A 232 12.43 3.65 15.01
N ASN A 233 13.23 4.70 15.31
CA ASN A 233 14.69 4.65 15.40
C ASN A 233 15.39 4.13 14.13
N PHE A 234 14.78 4.27 12.96
CA PHE A 234 15.28 3.77 11.66
C PHE A 234 15.50 2.25 11.60
N GLU A 235 14.71 1.49 12.34
CA GLU A 235 14.82 0.03 12.43
C GLU A 235 13.85 -0.72 11.50
N LEU A 236 13.02 0.00 10.70
CA LEU A 236 12.02 -0.62 9.83
C LEU A 236 12.57 -0.88 8.42
N GLY A 237 12.01 -1.89 7.75
CA GLY A 237 12.18 -2.12 6.32
C GLY A 237 13.31 -3.08 5.93
N SER A 238 14.02 -3.71 6.89
CA SER A 238 15.05 -4.71 6.59
C SER A 238 14.50 -5.91 5.81
N GLU A 239 13.26 -6.29 6.08
CA GLU A 239 12.58 -7.44 5.48
C GLU A 239 11.72 -7.06 4.26
N LEU A 240 11.73 -5.78 3.87
CA LEU A 240 10.91 -5.25 2.78
C LEU A 240 11.74 -4.87 1.55
N PRO A 241 11.25 -5.10 0.32
CA PRO A 241 11.95 -4.75 -0.92
C PRO A 241 11.77 -3.27 -1.25
N LEU A 242 12.30 -2.40 -0.39
CA LEU A 242 12.13 -0.95 -0.51
C LEU A 242 12.67 -0.43 -1.86
N PRO A 243 11.91 0.40 -2.60
CA PRO A 243 12.41 1.16 -3.73
C PRO A 243 13.56 2.12 -3.34
N ASN A 244 14.36 2.50 -4.31
CA ASN A 244 15.55 3.33 -4.06
C ASN A 244 15.21 4.68 -3.41
N ASP A 245 14.08 5.29 -3.75
CA ASP A 245 13.66 6.57 -3.17
C ASP A 245 13.36 6.43 -1.67
N PHE A 246 12.74 5.34 -1.26
CA PHE A 246 12.47 5.04 0.14
C PHE A 246 13.75 4.70 0.94
N LYS A 247 14.75 4.09 0.30
CA LYS A 247 16.08 3.89 0.91
C LYS A 247 16.83 5.21 1.03
N ASN A 248 16.83 6.01 -0.03
CA ASN A 248 17.54 7.27 -0.08
C ASN A 248 17.03 8.25 0.98
N ILE A 249 15.71 8.40 1.13
CA ILE A 249 15.16 9.33 2.14
C ILE A 249 15.59 8.96 3.56
N VAL A 250 15.70 7.66 3.88
CA VAL A 250 16.14 7.21 5.21
C VAL A 250 17.58 7.65 5.48
N GLU A 251 18.48 7.48 4.51
CA GLU A 251 19.89 7.86 4.67
C GLU A 251 20.07 9.39 4.73
N VAL A 252 19.34 10.12 3.87
CA VAL A 252 19.32 11.59 3.91
C VAL A 252 18.77 12.08 5.26
N CYS A 253 17.68 11.50 5.72
CA CYS A 253 17.01 11.85 6.96
C CYS A 253 17.94 11.67 8.18
N LYS A 254 18.60 10.50 8.31
CA LYS A 254 19.58 10.25 9.37
C LYS A 254 20.65 11.33 9.39
N SER A 255 21.23 11.64 8.23
CA SER A 255 22.32 12.60 8.13
C SER A 255 21.86 14.05 8.38
N VAL A 256 20.64 14.42 7.96
CA VAL A 256 20.08 15.76 8.23
C VAL A 256 19.75 15.95 9.72
N LEU A 257 19.35 14.91 10.43
CA LEU A 257 19.13 14.97 11.89
C LEU A 257 20.41 15.22 12.69
N GLU A 258 21.57 14.83 12.18
CA GLU A 258 22.87 15.09 12.81
C GLU A 258 23.33 16.55 12.65
N LEU A 259 22.78 17.29 11.67
CA LEU A 259 23.11 18.69 11.42
C LEU A 259 22.56 19.59 12.52
N ASN A 260 23.45 20.33 13.20
CA ASN A 260 23.09 21.30 14.22
C ASN A 260 24.12 22.46 14.25
N LYS A 261 23.81 23.51 14.99
CA LYS A 261 24.66 24.72 15.05
C LYS A 261 26.04 24.50 15.67
N ASP A 262 26.17 23.47 16.50
CA ASP A 262 27.37 23.21 17.27
C ASP A 262 28.28 22.17 16.60
N ILE A 263 27.92 21.70 15.40
CA ILE A 263 28.70 20.72 14.64
C ILE A 263 30.05 21.30 14.27
N ASN A 264 31.12 20.53 14.47
CA ASN A 264 32.44 20.95 14.05
C ASN A 264 32.58 20.96 12.51
N GLN A 265 33.58 21.66 12.00
CA GLN A 265 33.73 21.88 10.56
C GLN A 265 34.02 20.60 9.79
N ASP A 266 34.80 19.67 10.33
CA ASP A 266 35.17 18.43 9.63
C ASP A 266 33.96 17.50 9.49
N ASP A 267 33.19 17.33 10.56
CA ASP A 267 31.96 16.53 10.55
C ASP A 267 30.88 17.17 9.64
N LEU A 268 30.80 18.52 9.64
CA LEU A 268 29.90 19.23 8.74
C LEU A 268 30.21 18.95 7.27
N ILE A 269 31.48 18.99 6.87
CA ILE A 269 31.89 18.70 5.49
C ILE A 269 31.55 17.26 5.11
N LEU A 270 31.84 16.30 6.00
CA LEU A 270 31.50 14.89 5.77
C LEU A 270 29.99 14.67 5.59
N LEU A 271 29.16 15.34 6.40
CA LEU A 271 27.70 15.25 6.28
C LEU A 271 27.19 15.91 5.00
N ILE A 272 27.75 17.07 4.62
CA ILE A 272 27.39 17.76 3.36
C ILE A 272 27.65 16.84 2.16
N ASP A 273 28.80 16.18 2.11
CA ASP A 273 29.14 15.23 1.04
C ASP A 273 28.20 14.02 1.05
N LYS A 274 28.01 13.41 2.22
CA LYS A 274 27.14 12.24 2.41
C LYS A 274 25.70 12.52 2.01
N ILE A 275 25.16 13.68 2.39
CA ILE A 275 23.78 14.11 2.07
C ILE A 275 23.63 14.42 0.58
N ASN A 276 24.71 14.82 -0.10
CA ASN A 276 24.70 15.34 -1.47
C ASN A 276 23.65 16.46 -1.65
N PHE A 277 23.85 17.56 -0.94
CA PHE A 277 22.90 18.69 -0.84
C PHE A 277 22.43 19.21 -2.20
N VAL A 278 23.31 19.24 -3.20
CA VAL A 278 22.93 19.76 -4.53
C VAL A 278 21.88 18.87 -5.18
N ARG A 279 22.07 17.56 -5.10
CA ARG A 279 21.14 16.58 -5.67
C ARG A 279 19.84 16.48 -4.87
N ASN A 280 19.93 16.54 -3.55
CA ASN A 280 18.82 16.31 -2.64
C ASN A 280 18.20 17.62 -2.12
N PHE A 281 18.48 18.78 -2.75
CA PHE A 281 18.04 20.09 -2.25
C PHE A 281 16.55 20.18 -2.01
N ASP A 282 15.73 19.80 -2.99
CA ASP A 282 14.27 19.88 -2.87
C ASP A 282 13.77 18.89 -1.82
N LEU A 283 14.31 17.66 -1.80
CA LEU A 283 14.01 16.64 -0.81
C LEU A 283 14.34 17.09 0.63
N ILE A 284 15.48 17.76 0.82
CA ILE A 284 15.88 18.30 2.14
C ILE A 284 14.90 19.38 2.60
N ASN A 285 14.51 20.30 1.71
CA ASN A 285 13.55 21.36 2.05
C ASN A 285 12.17 20.80 2.44
N GLU A 286 11.72 19.76 1.78
CA GLU A 286 10.49 19.05 2.15
C GLU A 286 10.68 18.29 3.48
N LEU A 287 11.79 17.56 3.65
CA LEU A 287 12.10 16.79 4.84
C LEU A 287 12.10 17.64 6.13
N ILE A 288 12.75 18.81 6.09
CA ILE A 288 12.79 19.73 7.24
C ILE A 288 11.46 20.42 7.55
N SER A 289 10.42 20.16 6.75
CA SER A 289 9.04 20.56 7.09
C SER A 289 8.41 19.63 8.13
N LEU A 290 8.94 18.42 8.33
CA LEU A 290 8.48 17.49 9.36
C LEU A 290 8.75 18.05 10.77
N PRO A 291 7.84 17.81 11.74
CA PRO A 291 7.97 18.34 13.11
C PRO A 291 9.29 17.98 13.81
N HIS A 292 9.87 16.86 13.44
CA HIS A 292 11.13 16.36 14.01
C HIS A 292 12.36 17.24 13.74
N PHE A 293 12.26 18.17 12.79
CA PHE A 293 13.35 19.07 12.42
C PHE A 293 13.16 20.50 12.95
N ASN A 294 12.15 20.78 13.78
CA ASN A 294 11.86 22.13 14.26
C ASN A 294 13.07 22.85 14.88
N ASP A 295 13.93 22.11 15.60
CA ASP A 295 15.09 22.66 16.32
C ASP A 295 16.25 23.04 15.38
N ASN A 296 16.40 22.35 14.25
CA ASN A 296 17.52 22.56 13.31
C ASN A 296 17.09 23.10 11.93
N LYS A 297 15.80 23.25 11.69
CA LYS A 297 15.21 23.66 10.41
C LYS A 297 15.85 24.91 9.82
N ASP A 298 15.96 25.97 10.61
CA ASP A 298 16.54 27.24 10.15
C ASP A 298 18.00 27.10 9.76
N PHE A 299 18.78 26.34 10.56
CA PHE A 299 20.17 26.08 10.27
C PHE A 299 20.33 25.28 8.96
N VAL A 300 19.60 24.19 8.82
CA VAL A 300 19.65 23.34 7.62
C VAL A 300 19.19 24.11 6.37
N SER A 301 18.12 24.91 6.48
CA SER A 301 17.62 25.72 5.37
C SER A 301 18.66 26.76 4.92
N GLN A 302 19.32 27.47 5.85
CA GLN A 302 20.39 28.41 5.54
C GLN A 302 21.57 27.73 4.89
N LEU A 303 21.99 26.55 5.41
CA LEU A 303 23.08 25.76 4.87
C LEU A 303 22.78 25.31 3.44
N ALA A 304 21.57 24.74 3.21
CA ALA A 304 21.14 24.27 1.91
C ALA A 304 21.14 25.41 0.86
N ASN A 305 20.60 26.56 1.23
CA ASN A 305 20.59 27.75 0.36
C ASN A 305 22.00 28.25 0.06
N LYS A 306 22.89 28.29 1.06
CA LYS A 306 24.29 28.69 0.88
C LYS A 306 25.01 27.76 -0.10
N ILE A 307 24.84 26.46 0.05
CA ILE A 307 25.45 25.45 -0.85
C ILE A 307 24.89 25.62 -2.28
N LYS A 308 23.58 25.78 -2.45
CA LYS A 308 22.95 25.95 -3.76
C LYS A 308 23.42 27.20 -4.49
N THR A 309 23.68 28.29 -3.76
CA THR A 309 24.08 29.59 -4.34
C THR A 309 25.60 29.77 -4.48
N THR A 310 26.40 28.86 -3.91
CA THR A 310 27.85 28.92 -4.00
C THR A 310 28.32 28.44 -5.39
N ASP A 311 29.15 29.25 -6.05
CA ASP A 311 29.79 28.86 -7.31
C ASP A 311 31.00 27.95 -7.01
N PHE A 312 30.88 26.70 -7.39
CA PHE A 312 31.95 25.70 -7.26
C PHE A 312 32.76 25.51 -8.56
N SER A 313 32.58 26.35 -9.58
CA SER A 313 33.24 26.22 -10.88
C SER A 313 34.76 26.24 -10.78
N TYR A 314 35.30 26.96 -9.78
CA TYR A 314 36.75 27.03 -9.51
C TYR A 314 37.36 25.67 -9.14
N LEU A 315 36.59 24.72 -8.57
CA LEU A 315 37.08 23.39 -8.20
C LEU A 315 37.43 22.54 -9.42
N SER A 316 36.88 22.84 -10.58
CA SER A 316 37.24 22.15 -11.85
C SER A 316 38.70 22.33 -12.25
N ASN A 317 39.34 23.36 -11.71
CA ASN A 317 40.75 23.71 -11.96
C ASN A 317 41.71 23.20 -10.88
N VAL A 318 41.21 22.55 -9.81
CA VAL A 318 42.02 22.00 -8.72
C VAL A 318 42.32 20.52 -9.06
N SER A 319 43.59 20.12 -9.00
CA SER A 319 43.95 18.73 -9.21
C SER A 319 43.35 17.85 -8.10
N LYS A 320 42.93 16.61 -8.46
CA LYS A 320 42.34 15.64 -7.51
C LYS A 320 43.21 15.32 -6.28
N GLU A 321 44.47 15.72 -6.30
CA GLU A 321 45.41 15.53 -5.18
C GLU A 321 45.31 16.64 -4.12
N ASN A 322 44.55 17.71 -4.38
CA ASN A 322 44.39 18.88 -3.51
C ASN A 322 42.94 19.15 -3.09
N ILE A 323 42.04 18.19 -3.31
CA ILE A 323 40.68 18.18 -2.80
C ILE A 323 40.57 17.16 -1.68
#